data_332b5154e7396a6a5cb8fedc82f7d612
#
_entry.id   332b5154e7396a6a5cb8fedc82f7d612
#
_cell.length_a   1.000
_cell.length_b   1.000
_cell.length_c   1.000
_cell.angle_alpha   90.00
_cell.angle_beta   90.00
_cell.angle_gamma   90.00
#
_symmetry.space_group_name_H-M   'P 1'
#
loop_
_entity.id
_entity.type
_entity.pdbx_description
1 polymer ?
#
loop_
_entity_poly.entity_id
_entity_poly.type
_entity_poly.pdbx_seq_one_letter_code
_entity_poly.pdbx_strand_id
1 'polypeptide(L)'
;RMKSIVLCGSQRYKNEIKDFAGKLRKFGAPVVFEPNFERQRKEMLTMEEKHRLKSKSYRIRVPAMVHEHFDRIRKADVCYVYNKNGYLGVNTTLELGFAHGKNMIIYALEPELPIEEGGEICRDILFTEIIKTPEELIKRLA
;
A
#
# COMPACT_ATOMS: atom_id res chain seq x y z
N ARG A 1 7.89 -1.86 23.44
CA ARG A 1 7.59 -2.85 22.38
C ARG A 1 7.55 -2.19 21.02
N MET A 2 8.26 -2.76 20.06
CA MET A 2 8.25 -2.26 18.69
C MET A 2 6.87 -2.50 18.03
N LYS A 3 6.40 -1.49 17.31
CA LYS A 3 5.09 -1.53 16.65
C LYS A 3 5.13 -2.42 15.41
N SER A 4 4.00 -3.05 15.10
CA SER A 4 3.78 -3.74 13.84
C SER A 4 3.42 -2.75 12.74
N ILE A 5 3.68 -3.15 11.50
CA ILE A 5 3.46 -2.28 10.34
C ILE A 5 2.82 -3.05 9.20
N VAL A 6 1.91 -2.39 8.50
CA VAL A 6 1.34 -2.88 7.24
C VAL A 6 1.82 -1.99 6.10
N LEU A 7 2.32 -2.61 5.03
CA LEU A 7 2.70 -1.92 3.81
C LEU A 7 1.54 -1.91 2.83
N CYS A 8 1.26 -0.77 2.25
CA CYS A 8 0.27 -0.58 1.20
C CYS A 8 0.96 -0.04 -0.04
N GLY A 9 0.48 -0.41 -1.21
CA GLY A 9 1.04 0.09 -2.46
C GLY A 9 0.54 -0.68 -3.67
N SER A 10 0.85 -0.16 -4.85
CA SER A 10 0.46 -0.74 -6.12
C SER A 10 1.27 -1.99 -6.45
N GLN A 11 0.63 -2.95 -7.11
CA GLN A 11 1.31 -4.10 -7.72
C GLN A 11 2.45 -3.66 -8.66
N ARG A 12 2.36 -2.47 -9.22
CA ARG A 12 3.42 -1.85 -10.03
C ARG A 12 4.77 -1.87 -9.33
N TYR A 13 4.78 -1.74 -8.00
CA TYR A 13 5.99 -1.70 -7.17
C TYR A 13 6.17 -2.95 -6.31
N LYS A 14 5.65 -4.07 -6.78
CA LYS A 14 5.68 -5.35 -6.08
C LYS A 14 7.08 -5.73 -5.57
N ASN A 15 8.08 -5.64 -6.44
CA ASN A 15 9.44 -6.05 -6.08
C ASN A 15 10.08 -5.10 -5.07
N GLU A 16 9.87 -3.81 -5.26
CA GLU A 16 10.37 -2.78 -4.35
C GLU A 16 9.71 -2.89 -2.97
N ILE A 17 8.42 -3.18 -2.92
CA ILE A 17 7.70 -3.38 -1.65
C ILE A 17 8.23 -4.60 -0.92
N LYS A 18 8.46 -5.70 -1.62
CA LYS A 18 9.06 -6.91 -1.03
C LYS A 18 10.44 -6.65 -0.47
N ASP A 19 11.27 -5.92 -1.20
CA ASP A 19 12.61 -5.55 -0.76
C ASP A 19 12.56 -4.66 0.48
N PHE A 20 11.67 -3.68 0.48
CA PHE A 20 11.47 -2.77 1.61
C PHE A 20 11.05 -3.55 2.87
N ALA A 21 10.09 -4.46 2.73
CA ALA A 21 9.63 -5.33 3.82
C ALA A 21 10.77 -6.19 4.37
N GLY A 22 11.57 -6.77 3.48
CA GLY A 22 12.74 -7.58 3.86
C GLY A 22 13.75 -6.78 4.69
N LYS A 23 14.00 -5.54 4.29
CA LYS A 23 14.90 -4.64 5.04
C LYS A 23 14.34 -4.28 6.41
N LEU A 24 13.04 -4.00 6.51
CA LEU A 24 12.40 -3.75 7.81
C LEU A 24 12.57 -4.93 8.75
N ARG A 25 12.37 -6.16 8.26
CA ARG A 25 12.55 -7.36 9.07
C ARG A 25 14.01 -7.53 9.49
N LYS A 26 14.93 -7.29 8.59
CA LYS A 26 16.37 -7.35 8.87
C LYS A 26 16.77 -6.36 9.97
N PHE A 27 16.14 -5.19 10.02
CA PHE A 27 16.39 -4.17 11.05
C PHE A 27 15.60 -4.41 12.34
N GLY A 28 14.86 -5.50 12.42
CA GLY A 28 14.22 -5.93 13.65
C GLY A 28 12.74 -5.66 13.78
N ALA A 29 12.04 -5.27 12.71
CA ALA A 29 10.59 -5.14 12.76
C ALA A 29 9.96 -6.50 13.09
N PRO A 30 9.17 -6.62 14.17
CA PRO A 30 8.67 -7.91 14.61
C PRO A 30 7.58 -8.47 13.69
N VAL A 31 6.74 -7.60 13.14
CA VAL A 31 5.64 -7.99 12.25
C VAL A 31 5.53 -6.96 11.14
N VAL A 32 5.70 -7.44 9.92
CA VAL A 32 5.50 -6.64 8.68
C VAL A 32 4.48 -7.35 7.83
N PHE A 33 3.31 -6.72 7.65
CA PHE A 33 2.29 -7.23 6.76
C PHE A 33 2.50 -6.67 5.35
N GLU A 34 2.52 -7.53 4.36
CA GLU A 34 2.69 -7.17 2.96
C GLU A 34 1.41 -7.36 2.18
N PRO A 35 1.18 -6.59 1.09
CA PRO A 35 0.10 -6.89 0.17
C PRO A 35 0.32 -8.26 -0.49
N ASN A 36 -0.77 -8.97 -0.72
CA ASN A 36 -0.70 -10.23 -1.48
C ASN A 36 -0.83 -9.91 -2.97
N PHE A 37 0.30 -9.88 -3.66
CA PHE A 37 0.35 -9.66 -5.09
C PHE A 37 0.28 -11.01 -5.82
N GLU A 38 -0.92 -11.56 -5.96
CA GLU A 38 -1.12 -12.78 -6.72
C GLU A 38 -0.74 -12.57 -8.19
N ARG A 39 -0.23 -13.64 -8.81
CA ARG A 39 -0.01 -13.67 -10.25
C ARG A 39 -1.34 -13.50 -10.97
N GLN A 40 -1.54 -12.34 -11.55
CA GLN A 40 -2.63 -12.15 -12.50
C GLN A 40 -2.25 -12.82 -13.82
N ARG A 41 -3.23 -13.43 -14.48
CA ARG A 41 -3.03 -13.97 -15.83
C ARG A 41 -2.63 -12.82 -16.76
N LYS A 42 -1.70 -13.07 -17.68
CA LYS A 42 -1.24 -12.06 -18.65
C LYS A 42 -2.39 -11.33 -19.34
N GLU A 43 -3.43 -12.06 -19.67
CA GLU A 43 -4.64 -11.53 -20.32
C GLU A 43 -5.31 -10.42 -19.50
N MET A 44 -5.30 -10.55 -18.16
CA MET A 44 -5.89 -9.54 -17.27
C MET A 44 -5.04 -8.27 -17.22
N LEU A 45 -3.72 -8.41 -17.30
CA LEU A 45 -2.81 -7.26 -17.27
C LEU A 45 -2.87 -6.39 -18.52
N THR A 46 -3.20 -6.99 -19.68
CA THR A 46 -3.29 -6.30 -20.96
C THR A 46 -4.71 -5.86 -21.32
N MET A 47 -5.70 -6.32 -20.57
CA MET A 47 -7.11 -6.03 -20.83
C MET A 47 -7.47 -4.62 -20.33
N GLU A 48 -8.25 -3.89 -21.15
CA GLU A 48 -8.80 -2.60 -20.71
C GLU A 48 -9.71 -2.77 -19.49
N GLU A 49 -9.74 -1.77 -18.61
CA GLU A 49 -10.49 -1.79 -17.37
C GLU A 49 -11.96 -2.18 -17.57
N LYS A 50 -12.61 -1.61 -18.57
CA LYS A 50 -14.01 -1.93 -18.88
C LYS A 50 -14.24 -3.41 -19.18
N HIS A 51 -13.24 -4.09 -19.78
CA HIS A 51 -13.30 -5.51 -20.06
C HIS A 51 -13.00 -6.35 -18.81
N ARG A 52 -12.06 -5.90 -17.98
CA ARG A 52 -11.77 -6.55 -16.70
C ARG A 52 -12.99 -6.62 -15.81
N LEU A 53 -13.75 -5.52 -15.73
CA LEU A 53 -14.98 -5.46 -14.94
C LEU A 53 -16.08 -6.41 -15.41
N LYS A 54 -16.01 -6.88 -16.65
CA LYS A 54 -16.91 -7.91 -17.19
C LYS A 54 -16.46 -9.33 -16.87
N SER A 55 -15.21 -9.52 -16.46
CA SER A 55 -14.68 -10.84 -16.11
C SER A 55 -15.20 -11.29 -14.75
N LYS A 56 -15.89 -12.42 -14.71
CA LYS A 56 -16.41 -13.01 -13.48
C LYS A 56 -15.26 -13.32 -12.48
N SER A 57 -14.17 -13.85 -12.99
CA SER A 57 -12.98 -14.15 -12.18
C SER A 57 -12.41 -12.90 -11.52
N TYR A 58 -12.26 -11.82 -12.29
CA TYR A 58 -11.75 -10.55 -11.80
C TYR A 58 -12.66 -9.99 -10.69
N ARG A 59 -13.97 -10.02 -10.93
CA ARG A 59 -14.97 -9.46 -9.99
C ARG A 59 -15.06 -10.22 -8.67
N ILE A 60 -14.64 -11.47 -8.65
CA ILE A 60 -14.58 -12.27 -7.42
C ILE A 60 -13.25 -12.05 -6.70
N ARG A 61 -12.13 -12.12 -7.43
CA ARG A 61 -10.78 -12.10 -6.86
C ARG A 61 -10.36 -10.73 -6.31
N VAL A 62 -10.62 -9.67 -7.06
CA VAL A 62 -10.12 -8.34 -6.66
C VAL A 62 -10.76 -7.85 -5.37
N PRO A 63 -12.09 -7.92 -5.19
CA PRO A 63 -12.68 -7.56 -3.90
C PRO A 63 -12.17 -8.41 -2.74
N ALA A 64 -11.97 -9.71 -2.97
CA ALA A 64 -11.44 -10.60 -1.94
C ALA A 64 -10.04 -10.15 -1.49
N MET A 65 -9.18 -9.78 -2.44
CA MET A 65 -7.82 -9.28 -2.15
C MET A 65 -7.86 -7.97 -1.36
N VAL A 66 -8.78 -7.07 -1.70
CA VAL A 66 -8.98 -5.81 -0.97
C VAL A 66 -9.38 -6.09 0.47
N HIS A 67 -10.35 -6.97 0.69
CA HIS A 67 -10.79 -7.36 2.03
C HIS A 67 -9.69 -8.03 2.85
N GLU A 68 -8.90 -8.90 2.25
CA GLU A 68 -7.75 -9.53 2.92
C GLU A 68 -6.76 -8.47 3.40
N HIS A 69 -6.49 -7.45 2.59
CA HIS A 69 -5.56 -6.40 2.98
C HIS A 69 -6.15 -5.49 4.06
N PHE A 70 -7.44 -5.22 4.02
CA PHE A 70 -8.12 -4.53 5.12
C PHE A 70 -7.93 -5.27 6.45
N ASP A 71 -7.96 -6.60 6.44
CA ASP A 71 -7.72 -7.40 7.64
C ASP A 71 -6.29 -7.24 8.16
N ARG A 72 -5.31 -7.13 7.26
CA ARG A 72 -3.92 -6.83 7.66
C ARG A 72 -3.80 -5.44 8.28
N ILE A 73 -4.49 -4.47 7.68
CA ILE A 73 -4.52 -3.10 8.23
C ILE A 73 -5.11 -3.10 9.64
N ARG A 74 -6.20 -3.83 9.87
CA ARG A 74 -6.80 -3.93 11.21
C ARG A 74 -5.85 -4.47 12.27
N LYS A 75 -4.93 -5.35 11.89
CA LYS A 75 -4.00 -6.01 12.80
C LYS A 75 -2.73 -5.22 13.07
N ALA A 76 -2.42 -4.23 12.24
CA ALA A 76 -1.19 -3.47 12.35
C ALA A 76 -1.35 -2.25 13.25
N ASP A 77 -0.24 -1.82 13.84
CA ASP A 77 -0.20 -0.58 14.62
C ASP A 77 -0.03 0.66 13.72
N VAL A 78 0.74 0.52 12.65
CA VAL A 78 1.14 1.61 11.76
C VAL A 78 0.94 1.20 10.30
N CYS A 79 0.57 2.15 9.46
CA CYS A 79 0.47 1.96 8.01
C CYS A 79 1.61 2.72 7.31
N TYR A 80 2.20 2.10 6.31
CA TYR A 80 3.18 2.73 5.42
C TYR A 80 2.74 2.57 3.97
N VAL A 81 2.69 3.67 3.25
CA VAL A 81 2.30 3.67 1.84
C VAL A 81 3.54 3.79 0.97
N TYR A 82 3.80 2.77 0.18
CA TYR A 82 4.90 2.77 -0.80
C TYR A 82 4.40 3.38 -2.11
N ASN A 83 4.42 4.70 -2.18
CA ASN A 83 3.91 5.46 -3.32
C ASN A 83 5.03 6.09 -4.13
N LYS A 84 5.90 5.25 -4.66
CA LYS A 84 7.03 5.68 -5.49
C LYS A 84 6.54 6.61 -6.62
N ASN A 85 7.28 7.71 -6.83
CA ASN A 85 6.92 8.77 -7.77
C ASN A 85 5.57 9.45 -7.45
N GLY A 86 5.08 9.32 -6.23
CA GLY A 86 3.79 9.87 -5.80
C GLY A 86 2.58 9.11 -6.30
N TYR A 87 2.75 7.96 -6.94
CA TYR A 87 1.65 7.20 -7.53
C TYR A 87 0.80 6.49 -6.47
N LEU A 88 -0.50 6.72 -6.51
CA LEU A 88 -1.50 6.06 -5.68
C LEU A 88 -2.60 5.49 -6.57
N GLY A 89 -2.70 4.17 -6.63
CA GLY A 89 -3.76 3.49 -7.36
C GLY A 89 -5.09 3.52 -6.60
N VAL A 90 -6.14 3.03 -7.26
CA VAL A 90 -7.51 3.02 -6.71
C VAL A 90 -7.59 2.21 -5.43
N ASN A 91 -7.07 0.98 -5.44
CA ASN A 91 -7.15 0.10 -4.26
C ASN A 91 -6.33 0.66 -3.10
N THR A 92 -5.15 1.20 -3.37
CA THR A 92 -4.32 1.84 -2.35
C THR A 92 -5.03 3.05 -1.75
N THR A 93 -5.78 3.80 -2.54
CA THR A 93 -6.60 4.92 -2.06
C THR A 93 -7.67 4.43 -1.07
N LEU A 94 -8.35 3.32 -1.36
CA LEU A 94 -9.32 2.72 -0.44
C LEU A 94 -8.66 2.29 0.87
N GLU A 95 -7.48 1.69 0.79
CA GLU A 95 -6.72 1.25 1.96
C GLU A 95 -6.28 2.42 2.83
N LEU A 96 -5.86 3.52 2.23
CA LEU A 96 -5.52 4.77 2.92
C LEU A 96 -6.71 5.30 3.71
N GLY A 97 -7.88 5.38 3.07
CA GLY A 97 -9.11 5.84 3.72
C GLY A 97 -9.50 4.95 4.88
N PHE A 98 -9.35 3.64 4.72
CA PHE A 98 -9.62 2.67 5.76
C PHE A 98 -8.67 2.83 6.96
N ALA A 99 -7.36 2.95 6.69
CA ALA A 99 -6.36 3.17 7.73
C ALA A 99 -6.63 4.47 8.50
N HIS A 100 -6.94 5.54 7.80
CA HIS A 100 -7.31 6.81 8.42
C HIS A 100 -8.55 6.67 9.30
N GLY A 101 -9.58 5.97 8.82
CA GLY A 101 -10.79 5.70 9.58
C GLY A 101 -10.55 4.87 10.84
N LYS A 102 -9.46 4.12 10.87
CA LYS A 102 -9.00 3.37 12.05
C LYS A 102 -8.09 4.19 12.97
N ASN A 103 -7.92 5.46 12.70
CA ASN A 103 -7.04 6.37 13.46
C ASN A 103 -5.58 5.92 13.47
N MET A 104 -5.13 5.29 12.41
CA MET A 104 -3.74 4.83 12.31
C MET A 104 -2.81 5.97 11.91
N ILE A 105 -1.58 5.90 12.41
CA ILE A 105 -0.48 6.71 11.86
C ILE A 105 -0.18 6.18 10.47
N ILE A 106 -0.07 7.08 9.50
CA ILE A 106 0.22 6.75 8.11
C ILE A 106 1.50 7.45 7.69
N TYR A 107 2.53 6.67 7.42
CA TYR A 107 3.76 7.15 6.79
C TYR A 107 3.71 6.87 5.30
N ALA A 108 4.42 7.66 4.51
CA ALA A 108 4.48 7.46 3.07
C ALA A 108 5.90 7.69 2.55
N LEU A 109 6.20 7.11 1.40
CA LEU A 109 7.49 7.27 0.73
C LEU A 109 7.62 8.67 0.13
N GLU A 110 6.55 9.20 -0.46
CA GLU A 110 6.57 10.48 -1.18
C GLU A 110 5.25 11.23 -0.98
N PRO A 111 5.25 12.55 -1.19
CA PRO A 111 3.98 13.29 -1.28
C PRO A 111 3.22 12.85 -2.53
N GLU A 112 1.94 13.19 -2.61
CA GLU A 112 1.14 12.89 -3.79
C GLU A 112 1.65 13.67 -5.01
N LEU A 113 1.38 13.13 -6.20
CA LEU A 113 1.69 13.82 -7.45
C LEU A 113 0.99 15.17 -7.53
N PRO A 114 1.67 16.21 -8.04
CA PRO A 114 1.01 17.48 -8.37
C PRO A 114 -0.07 17.27 -9.44
N ILE A 115 -1.00 18.23 -9.51
CA ILE A 115 -2.10 18.19 -10.49
C ILE A 115 -1.55 18.08 -11.91
N GLU A 116 -0.46 18.78 -12.22
CA GLU A 116 0.19 18.80 -13.53
C GLU A 116 0.73 17.41 -13.94
N GLU A 117 0.99 16.56 -12.97
CA GLU A 117 1.52 15.21 -13.18
C GLU A 117 0.47 14.13 -12.96
N GLY A 118 -0.80 14.49 -12.86
CA GLY A 118 -1.91 13.55 -12.76
C GLY A 118 -2.47 13.33 -11.36
N GLY A 119 -2.09 14.15 -10.39
CA GLY A 119 -2.72 14.14 -9.06
C GLY A 119 -4.12 14.74 -9.14
N GLU A 120 -5.09 14.10 -8.53
CA GLU A 120 -6.48 14.56 -8.56
C GLU A 120 -6.92 15.22 -7.27
N ILE A 121 -6.44 14.71 -6.15
CA ILE A 121 -6.80 15.21 -4.83
C ILE A 121 -5.55 15.21 -3.93
N CYS A 122 -5.67 15.86 -2.80
CA CYS A 122 -4.57 15.96 -1.83
C CYS A 122 -4.64 14.82 -0.81
N ARG A 123 -4.46 13.58 -1.25
CA ARG A 123 -4.48 12.40 -0.36
C ARG A 123 -3.33 12.42 0.64
N ASP A 124 -2.27 13.13 0.35
CA ASP A 124 -1.12 13.29 1.24
C ASP A 124 -1.44 14.06 2.53
N ILE A 125 -2.60 14.69 2.62
CA ILE A 125 -3.08 15.25 3.90
C ILE A 125 -3.28 14.17 4.97
N LEU A 126 -3.41 12.91 4.54
CA LEU A 126 -3.53 11.77 5.46
C LEU A 126 -2.18 11.27 5.96
N PHE A 127 -1.08 11.73 5.38
CA PHE A 127 0.26 11.30 5.76
C PHE A 127 0.75 12.05 6.98
N THR A 128 1.17 11.30 7.99
CA THR A 128 1.77 11.87 9.20
C THR A 128 3.18 12.39 8.91
N GLU A 129 3.94 11.64 8.12
CA GLU A 129 5.32 11.97 7.79
C GLU A 129 5.74 11.26 6.51
N ILE A 130 6.59 11.91 5.72
CA ILE A 130 7.24 11.29 4.55
C ILE A 130 8.55 10.66 5.04
N ILE A 131 8.69 9.36 4.83
CA ILE A 131 9.86 8.59 5.25
C ILE A 131 10.38 7.80 4.05
N LYS A 132 11.62 8.10 3.64
CA LYS A 132 12.19 7.59 2.39
C LYS A 132 12.82 6.20 2.51
N THR A 133 13.28 5.82 3.70
CA THR A 133 14.11 4.62 3.87
C THR A 133 13.61 3.72 5.00
N PRO A 134 13.84 2.39 4.89
CA PRO A 134 13.53 1.47 5.99
C PRO A 134 14.28 1.82 7.27
N GLU A 135 15.50 2.33 7.16
CA GLU A 135 16.33 2.72 8.29
C GLU A 135 15.68 3.83 9.12
N GLU A 136 15.10 4.81 8.45
CA GLU A 136 14.37 5.88 9.14
C GLU A 136 13.05 5.38 9.70
N LEU A 137 12.34 4.55 8.93
CA LEU A 137 11.04 4.03 9.33
C LEU A 137 11.13 3.18 10.60
N ILE A 138 12.18 2.35 10.71
CA ILE A 138 12.34 1.47 11.88
C ILE A 138 12.45 2.27 13.18
N LYS A 139 13.02 3.46 13.13
CA LYS A 139 13.12 4.36 14.30
C LYS A 139 11.73 4.82 14.78
N ARG A 140 10.78 4.94 13.87
CA ARG A 140 9.40 5.33 14.20
C ARG A 140 8.59 4.17 14.81
N LEU A 141 9.04 2.94 14.61
CA LEU A 141 8.37 1.75 15.15
C LEU A 141 8.82 1.43 16.58
N ALA A 142 9.93 2.00 16.97
CA ALA A 142 10.50 1.77 18.29
C ALA A 142 9.62 2.34 19.42
#